data_4203f90a4c5a78ae636a6ec981fd29ad
#
_entry.id   4203f90a4c5a78ae636a6ec981fd29ad
#
_cell.length_a   1.000
_cell.length_b   1.000
_cell.length_c   1.000
_cell.angle_alpha   90.00
_cell.angle_beta   90.00
_cell.angle_gamma   90.00
#
_symmetry.space_group_name_H-M   'P 1'
#
loop_
_entity.id
_entity.type
_entity.pdbx_description
1 polymer ?
#
loop_
_entity_poly.entity_id
_entity_poly.type
_entity_poly.pdbx_seq_one_letter_code
_entity_poly.pdbx_strand_id
1 'polypeptide(L)'
;MGETELGEWRRTHYSKELAASMAGSDVTVMGWISSMRGHGNITFLTLVDKMGAIQVVAKKGESPDDLVQNISKLKEHSSIGLIGTVKMSEKAPNGIEISPKDLRVFSSVEKIPPFDPHAKTVKNIDTRLEIRAIDLRRSTMQQVFNARSNVLKSIRQYFYDHNFTEINTPKMIATATEGGAALFPIFYYNKEAFLAQSPQLYKEQLTMSFEKVFEIAPIFRAEPSRTNRHLSEAISIDFEEAYVDYNDIMKRIEKIIKQTISSLEEFTRENTDVEFNVPKITDTIPQYTYSDLLEKIQATGAKSQWGDDLYPAQLNKIGITGFYFIKDWPVGPKPFYVKVSKDNPKISESFDLMYGDLELSSGSTRIEKKSELEDRMKNKGMKVDTFGYHLGVFDYGVPPHAGCGIGLERLMMALTGIENIRDTTFYPRDVDRLTP
;
A
#
# COMPACT_ATOMS: atom_id res chain seq x y z
N MET A 1 -8.69 4.54 -39.63
CA MET A 1 -7.49 3.68 -39.71
C MET A 1 -7.82 2.41 -38.92
N GLY A 2 -7.64 1.22 -39.52
CA GLY A 2 -7.91 -0.04 -38.82
C GLY A 2 -6.85 -0.29 -37.72
N GLU A 3 -7.22 -1.06 -36.69
CA GLU A 3 -6.29 -1.53 -35.69
C GLU A 3 -5.27 -2.47 -36.33
N THR A 4 -4.04 -2.44 -35.83
CA THR A 4 -2.90 -3.22 -36.35
C THR A 4 -2.27 -4.02 -35.23
N GLU A 5 -1.82 -5.23 -35.53
CA GLU A 5 -1.09 -6.06 -34.60
C GLU A 5 0.28 -5.48 -34.25
N LEU A 6 0.81 -5.86 -33.08
CA LEU A 6 2.15 -5.46 -32.64
C LEU A 6 3.24 -5.91 -33.64
N GLY A 7 3.14 -7.13 -34.19
CA GLY A 7 4.10 -7.70 -35.14
C GLY A 7 5.52 -7.64 -34.59
N GLU A 8 6.47 -7.24 -35.44
CA GLU A 8 7.89 -7.12 -35.09
C GLU A 8 8.23 -5.82 -34.31
N TRP A 9 7.27 -4.93 -34.12
CA TRP A 9 7.53 -3.69 -33.39
C TRP A 9 7.82 -3.97 -31.92
N ARG A 10 8.89 -3.36 -31.42
CA ARG A 10 9.23 -3.33 -29.98
C ARG A 10 9.59 -1.92 -29.59
N ARG A 11 9.15 -1.50 -28.39
CA ARG A 11 9.57 -0.23 -27.82
C ARG A 11 11.08 -0.24 -27.62
N THR A 12 11.76 0.82 -28.08
CA THR A 12 13.19 1.02 -27.84
C THR A 12 13.42 1.84 -26.57
N HIS A 13 12.55 2.84 -26.34
CA HIS A 13 12.71 3.79 -25.22
C HIS A 13 11.35 4.15 -24.62
N TYR A 14 11.35 4.38 -23.31
CA TYR A 14 10.26 5.10 -22.63
C TYR A 14 10.48 6.63 -22.77
N SER A 15 9.41 7.39 -22.52
CA SER A 15 9.40 8.85 -22.66
C SER A 15 10.50 9.56 -21.86
N LYS A 16 10.78 9.14 -20.61
CA LYS A 16 11.84 9.73 -19.77
C LYS A 16 13.28 9.29 -20.13
N GLU A 17 13.44 8.24 -20.91
CA GLU A 17 14.76 7.77 -21.37
C GLU A 17 15.27 8.56 -22.58
N LEU A 18 14.38 9.35 -23.21
CA LEU A 18 14.72 10.18 -24.34
C LEU A 18 15.43 11.46 -23.87
N ALA A 19 16.56 11.76 -24.48
CA ALA A 19 17.40 12.91 -24.15
C ALA A 19 17.83 13.69 -25.38
N ALA A 20 18.26 14.94 -25.18
CA ALA A 20 18.75 15.82 -26.21
C ALA A 20 19.96 15.24 -26.99
N SER A 21 20.78 14.41 -26.30
CA SER A 21 21.93 13.72 -26.94
C SER A 21 21.52 12.70 -28.00
N MET A 22 20.24 12.31 -28.04
CA MET A 22 19.66 11.37 -29.00
C MET A 22 19.12 12.08 -30.27
N ALA A 23 19.28 13.39 -30.39
CA ALA A 23 18.82 14.12 -31.57
C ALA A 23 19.37 13.51 -32.87
N GLY A 24 18.50 13.26 -33.84
CA GLY A 24 18.80 12.57 -35.07
C GLY A 24 18.67 11.05 -35.05
N SER A 25 18.52 10.44 -33.86
CA SER A 25 18.31 8.99 -33.73
C SER A 25 16.84 8.60 -33.93
N ASP A 26 16.62 7.44 -34.54
CA ASP A 26 15.32 6.85 -34.68
C ASP A 26 14.96 6.03 -33.44
N VAL A 27 13.74 6.21 -32.96
CA VAL A 27 13.21 5.53 -31.77
C VAL A 27 11.82 4.95 -32.04
N THR A 28 11.49 3.88 -31.33
CA THR A 28 10.14 3.33 -31.28
C THR A 28 9.55 3.58 -29.91
N VAL A 29 8.53 4.41 -29.85
CA VAL A 29 7.80 4.72 -28.62
C VAL A 29 6.36 4.17 -28.72
N MET A 30 5.82 3.74 -27.58
CA MET A 30 4.47 3.18 -27.51
C MET A 30 3.77 3.69 -26.25
N GLY A 31 2.47 3.95 -26.33
CA GLY A 31 1.72 4.45 -25.20
C GLY A 31 0.29 4.83 -25.58
N TRP A 32 -0.27 5.72 -24.81
CA TRP A 32 -1.61 6.27 -25.02
C TRP A 32 -1.55 7.73 -25.37
N ILE A 33 -2.45 8.16 -26.25
CA ILE A 33 -2.61 9.57 -26.60
C ILE A 33 -3.29 10.29 -25.44
N SER A 34 -2.62 11.24 -24.81
CA SER A 34 -3.21 12.05 -23.74
C SER A 34 -3.86 13.35 -24.24
N SER A 35 -3.33 13.93 -25.30
CA SER A 35 -3.89 15.12 -25.93
C SER A 35 -3.48 15.24 -27.38
N MET A 36 -4.33 15.93 -28.16
CA MET A 36 -4.05 16.25 -29.55
C MET A 36 -4.44 17.68 -29.85
N ARG A 37 -3.63 18.35 -30.64
CA ARG A 37 -3.91 19.72 -31.14
C ARG A 37 -3.47 19.84 -32.59
N GLY A 38 -4.40 20.17 -33.47
CA GLY A 38 -4.12 20.46 -34.88
C GLY A 38 -4.04 21.98 -35.11
N HIS A 39 -3.04 22.45 -35.87
CA HIS A 39 -2.99 23.82 -36.33
C HIS A 39 -2.47 23.85 -37.79
N GLY A 40 -3.41 24.00 -38.75
CA GLY A 40 -3.08 24.00 -40.17
C GLY A 40 -2.43 22.69 -40.62
N ASN A 41 -1.19 22.73 -41.02
CA ASN A 41 -0.42 21.59 -41.55
C ASN A 41 0.40 20.86 -40.46
N ILE A 42 0.15 21.13 -39.18
CA ILE A 42 0.89 20.56 -38.06
C ILE A 42 -0.10 19.94 -37.07
N THR A 43 0.19 18.73 -36.63
CA THR A 43 -0.50 18.07 -35.53
C THR A 43 0.48 17.79 -34.40
N PHE A 44 0.17 18.31 -33.23
CA PHE A 44 0.84 17.97 -31.97
C PHE A 44 0.07 16.88 -31.28
N LEU A 45 0.77 15.84 -30.85
CA LEU A 45 0.24 14.73 -30.09
C LEU A 45 1.11 14.52 -28.86
N THR A 46 0.51 14.36 -27.68
CA THR A 46 1.24 13.95 -26.49
C THR A 46 1.00 12.46 -26.26
N LEU A 47 2.09 11.69 -26.31
CA LEU A 47 2.09 10.26 -26.01
C LEU A 47 2.53 10.07 -24.56
N VAL A 48 1.74 9.33 -23.77
CA VAL A 48 2.01 9.02 -22.35
C VAL A 48 2.29 7.53 -22.21
N ASP A 49 3.34 7.20 -21.48
CA ASP A 49 3.68 5.85 -21.06
C ASP A 49 3.85 5.76 -19.53
N LYS A 50 4.33 4.64 -19.01
CA LYS A 50 4.50 4.45 -17.55
C LYS A 50 5.57 5.36 -16.92
N MET A 51 6.46 5.96 -17.73
CA MET A 51 7.55 6.80 -17.23
C MET A 51 7.21 8.28 -17.33
N GLY A 52 6.32 8.68 -18.24
CA GLY A 52 5.96 10.08 -18.42
C GLY A 52 5.31 10.37 -19.78
N ALA A 53 5.60 11.54 -20.34
CA ALA A 53 5.03 12.01 -21.58
C ALA A 53 6.11 12.49 -22.55
N ILE A 54 5.86 12.33 -23.85
CA ILE A 54 6.67 12.87 -24.93
C ILE A 54 5.79 13.55 -26.00
N GLN A 55 6.22 14.69 -26.49
CA GLN A 55 5.56 15.37 -27.60
C GLN A 55 5.96 14.73 -28.92
N VAL A 56 4.96 14.47 -29.75
CA VAL A 56 5.14 14.04 -31.15
C VAL A 56 4.60 15.15 -32.05
N VAL A 57 5.38 15.54 -33.07
CA VAL A 57 4.97 16.60 -33.98
C VAL A 57 4.98 16.07 -35.43
N ALA A 58 3.77 15.88 -35.96
CA ALA A 58 3.55 15.51 -37.35
C ALA A 58 3.34 16.78 -38.20
N LYS A 59 4.26 17.07 -39.10
CA LYS A 59 4.23 18.28 -39.91
C LYS A 59 4.32 17.93 -41.40
N LYS A 60 3.43 18.51 -42.18
CA LYS A 60 3.45 18.36 -43.64
C LYS A 60 4.77 18.85 -44.23
N GLY A 61 5.38 18.04 -45.11
CA GLY A 61 6.69 18.29 -45.69
C GLY A 61 7.90 17.87 -44.82
N GLU A 62 7.68 17.46 -43.56
CA GLU A 62 8.71 16.87 -42.71
C GLU A 62 8.40 15.41 -42.35
N SER A 63 7.11 15.06 -42.23
CA SER A 63 6.61 13.71 -42.10
C SER A 63 5.88 13.30 -43.37
N PRO A 64 5.74 12.00 -43.68
CA PRO A 64 4.93 11.54 -44.83
C PRO A 64 3.50 12.13 -44.77
N ASP A 65 3.00 12.62 -45.91
CA ASP A 65 1.71 13.33 -45.94
C ASP A 65 0.53 12.47 -45.54
N ASP A 66 0.52 11.20 -45.90
CA ASP A 66 -0.48 10.19 -45.48
C ASP A 66 -0.42 9.95 -43.97
N LEU A 67 0.76 9.89 -43.39
CA LEU A 67 0.97 9.75 -41.96
C LEU A 67 0.44 10.98 -41.18
N VAL A 68 0.67 12.19 -41.63
CA VAL A 68 0.13 13.42 -41.04
C VAL A 68 -1.40 13.38 -41.03
N GLN A 69 -2.02 12.96 -42.15
CA GLN A 69 -3.47 12.80 -42.23
C GLN A 69 -3.99 11.69 -41.28
N ASN A 70 -3.28 10.60 -41.18
CA ASN A 70 -3.65 9.48 -40.30
C ASN A 70 -3.57 9.90 -38.81
N ILE A 71 -2.50 10.57 -38.41
CA ILE A 71 -2.31 11.08 -37.05
C ILE A 71 -3.44 12.07 -36.70
N SER A 72 -3.84 12.95 -37.63
CA SER A 72 -4.90 13.94 -37.35
C SER A 72 -6.29 13.33 -37.08
N LYS A 73 -6.52 12.06 -37.45
CA LYS A 73 -7.77 11.34 -37.26
C LYS A 73 -7.79 10.45 -36.01
N LEU A 74 -6.67 10.36 -35.29
CA LEU A 74 -6.59 9.57 -34.06
C LEU A 74 -7.50 10.17 -32.98
N LYS A 75 -7.85 9.34 -32.01
CA LYS A 75 -8.65 9.74 -30.84
C LYS A 75 -7.76 9.71 -29.61
N GLU A 76 -7.98 10.67 -28.71
CA GLU A 76 -7.35 10.65 -27.38
C GLU A 76 -7.68 9.34 -26.66
N HIS A 77 -6.78 8.90 -25.80
CA HIS A 77 -6.78 7.63 -25.08
C HIS A 77 -6.56 6.37 -25.92
N SER A 78 -6.44 6.46 -27.23
CA SER A 78 -6.06 5.31 -28.09
C SER A 78 -4.63 4.86 -27.77
N SER A 79 -4.41 3.54 -27.86
CA SER A 79 -3.09 2.92 -27.72
C SER A 79 -2.39 2.86 -29.06
N ILE A 80 -1.21 3.46 -29.16
CA ILE A 80 -0.45 3.56 -30.39
C ILE A 80 1.03 3.25 -30.21
N GLY A 81 1.68 2.89 -31.30
CA GLY A 81 3.14 2.89 -31.46
C GLY A 81 3.56 3.85 -32.57
N LEU A 82 4.69 4.51 -32.36
CA LEU A 82 5.29 5.42 -33.32
C LEU A 82 6.78 5.08 -33.51
N ILE A 83 7.21 5.00 -34.75
CA ILE A 83 8.63 5.09 -35.11
C ILE A 83 8.87 6.52 -35.56
N GLY A 84 9.91 7.17 -35.05
CA GLY A 84 10.23 8.54 -35.43
C GLY A 84 11.61 8.97 -34.99
N THR A 85 12.04 10.11 -35.51
CA THR A 85 13.34 10.71 -35.19
C THR A 85 13.20 11.69 -34.03
N VAL A 86 14.08 11.59 -33.06
CA VAL A 86 14.20 12.57 -31.95
C VAL A 86 14.74 13.89 -32.53
N LYS A 87 14.06 14.99 -32.23
CA LYS A 87 14.46 16.35 -32.63
C LYS A 87 14.59 17.24 -31.39
N MET A 88 15.57 18.13 -31.43
CA MET A 88 15.66 19.24 -30.47
C MET A 88 14.51 20.21 -30.70
N SER A 89 13.84 20.65 -29.63
CA SER A 89 12.77 21.63 -29.71
C SER A 89 12.67 22.42 -28.41
N GLU A 90 13.08 23.68 -28.41
CA GLU A 90 12.99 24.58 -27.26
C GLU A 90 11.55 24.80 -26.76
N LYS A 91 10.57 24.55 -27.65
CA LYS A 91 9.13 24.71 -27.32
C LYS A 91 8.50 23.45 -26.75
N ALA A 92 9.17 22.31 -26.85
CA ALA A 92 8.69 21.07 -26.27
C ALA A 92 8.95 21.01 -24.74
N PRO A 93 8.05 20.45 -23.92
CA PRO A 93 8.18 20.43 -22.46
C PRO A 93 9.53 19.87 -21.96
N ASN A 94 10.10 18.90 -22.69
CA ASN A 94 11.36 18.23 -22.31
C ASN A 94 12.56 18.67 -23.20
N GLY A 95 12.45 19.77 -23.94
CA GLY A 95 13.47 20.23 -24.88
C GLY A 95 13.62 19.36 -26.13
N ILE A 96 12.82 18.33 -26.29
CA ILE A 96 12.83 17.37 -27.40
C ILE A 96 11.42 17.01 -27.85
N GLU A 97 11.29 16.61 -29.10
CA GLU A 97 10.06 16.08 -29.69
C GLU A 97 10.38 14.93 -30.64
N ILE A 98 9.39 14.13 -31.00
CA ILE A 98 9.52 13.07 -31.98
C ILE A 98 8.87 13.52 -33.29
N SER A 99 9.62 13.49 -34.40
CA SER A 99 9.09 13.60 -35.75
C SER A 99 8.74 12.22 -36.27
N PRO A 100 7.42 11.89 -36.42
CA PRO A 100 6.99 10.54 -36.74
C PRO A 100 7.33 10.16 -38.21
N LYS A 101 7.73 8.89 -38.39
CA LYS A 101 8.00 8.23 -39.68
C LYS A 101 7.01 7.14 -40.01
N ASP A 102 6.52 6.44 -38.95
CA ASP A 102 5.55 5.38 -39.10
C ASP A 102 4.65 5.31 -37.85
N LEU A 103 3.43 4.75 -38.00
CA LEU A 103 2.38 4.69 -36.99
C LEU A 103 1.69 3.32 -37.01
N ARG A 104 1.52 2.75 -35.82
CA ARG A 104 0.56 1.66 -35.60
C ARG A 104 -0.49 2.05 -34.57
N VAL A 105 -1.74 1.75 -34.86
CA VAL A 105 -2.84 1.88 -33.92
C VAL A 105 -3.14 0.50 -33.36
N PHE A 106 -2.77 0.25 -32.09
CA PHE A 106 -2.99 -1.04 -31.46
C PHE A 106 -4.45 -1.19 -31.01
N SER A 107 -5.02 -0.11 -30.47
CA SER A 107 -6.42 -0.08 -30.08
C SER A 107 -6.97 1.34 -30.14
N SER A 108 -8.06 1.51 -30.83
CA SER A 108 -8.77 2.80 -30.95
C SER A 108 -9.84 2.91 -29.87
N VAL A 109 -10.01 4.11 -29.31
CA VAL A 109 -11.07 4.36 -28.34
C VAL A 109 -12.44 4.33 -29.00
N GLU A 110 -13.30 3.42 -28.55
CA GLU A 110 -14.69 3.33 -28.97
C GLU A 110 -15.59 4.22 -28.11
N LYS A 111 -15.34 4.28 -26.82
CA LYS A 111 -16.14 5.04 -25.85
C LYS A 111 -15.25 6.01 -25.05
N ILE A 112 -15.62 7.28 -25.02
CA ILE A 112 -14.92 8.29 -24.24
C ILE A 112 -15.00 7.91 -22.75
N PRO A 113 -13.85 7.89 -22.02
CA PRO A 113 -13.87 7.65 -20.58
C PRO A 113 -14.76 8.66 -19.83
N PRO A 114 -15.38 8.28 -18.70
CA PRO A 114 -16.25 9.18 -17.92
C PRO A 114 -15.49 10.36 -17.30
N PHE A 115 -14.19 10.32 -17.31
CA PHE A 115 -13.29 11.41 -16.93
C PHE A 115 -11.97 11.32 -17.71
N ASP A 116 -11.33 12.48 -17.90
CA ASP A 116 -9.98 12.53 -18.45
C ASP A 116 -8.95 12.31 -17.32
N PRO A 117 -8.12 11.26 -17.40
CA PRO A 117 -7.08 10.98 -16.39
C PRO A 117 -5.97 12.04 -16.36
N HIS A 118 -5.87 12.89 -17.40
CA HIS A 118 -4.86 13.94 -17.51
C HIS A 118 -5.40 15.34 -17.15
N ALA A 119 -6.71 15.43 -16.81
CA ALA A 119 -7.33 16.69 -16.42
C ALA A 119 -6.80 17.18 -15.05
N LYS A 120 -6.70 18.51 -14.90
CA LYS A 120 -6.32 19.13 -13.62
C LYS A 120 -7.41 18.91 -12.55
N THR A 121 -8.67 18.85 -12.94
CA THR A 121 -9.79 18.63 -12.01
C THR A 121 -10.00 17.13 -11.82
N VAL A 122 -9.90 16.70 -10.58
CA VAL A 122 -10.05 15.29 -10.20
C VAL A 122 -11.53 15.02 -9.88
N LYS A 123 -12.10 13.98 -10.50
CA LYS A 123 -13.43 13.47 -10.15
C LYS A 123 -13.42 12.84 -8.76
N ASN A 124 -14.62 12.68 -8.18
CA ASN A 124 -14.78 11.96 -6.92
C ASN A 124 -14.25 10.52 -7.04
N ILE A 125 -13.93 9.93 -5.92
CA ILE A 125 -13.27 8.61 -5.89
C ILE A 125 -14.17 7.51 -6.47
N ASP A 126 -15.49 7.57 -6.26
CA ASP A 126 -16.39 6.53 -6.73
C ASP A 126 -16.43 6.45 -8.25
N THR A 127 -16.53 7.61 -8.93
CA THR A 127 -16.43 7.69 -10.39
C THR A 127 -15.07 7.18 -10.91
N ARG A 128 -13.98 7.46 -10.21
CA ARG A 128 -12.64 7.01 -10.58
C ARG A 128 -12.49 5.49 -10.44
N LEU A 129 -13.10 4.93 -9.40
CA LEU A 129 -13.05 3.49 -9.13
C LEU A 129 -13.91 2.66 -10.09
N GLU A 130 -14.93 3.23 -10.73
CA GLU A 130 -15.72 2.53 -11.76
C GLU A 130 -14.85 2.07 -12.95
N ILE A 131 -13.82 2.86 -13.30
CA ILE A 131 -12.86 2.52 -14.35
C ILE A 131 -11.44 2.73 -13.79
N ARG A 132 -11.10 1.98 -12.77
CA ARG A 132 -9.85 2.13 -12.01
C ARG A 132 -8.60 2.08 -12.91
N ALA A 133 -8.59 1.21 -13.94
CA ALA A 133 -7.45 1.12 -14.86
C ALA A 133 -7.16 2.44 -15.60
N ILE A 134 -8.18 3.25 -15.86
CA ILE A 134 -8.01 4.59 -16.46
C ILE A 134 -7.56 5.59 -15.38
N ASP A 135 -8.11 5.54 -14.17
CA ASP A 135 -7.67 6.39 -13.06
C ASP A 135 -6.17 6.17 -12.75
N LEU A 136 -5.70 4.92 -12.82
CA LEU A 136 -4.29 4.58 -12.62
C LEU A 136 -3.34 5.12 -13.71
N ARG A 137 -3.84 5.69 -14.81
CA ARG A 137 -3.03 6.44 -15.78
C ARG A 137 -2.69 7.87 -15.32
N ARG A 138 -3.35 8.37 -14.30
CA ARG A 138 -3.01 9.68 -13.72
C ARG A 138 -1.60 9.64 -13.15
N SER A 139 -0.79 10.66 -13.46
CA SER A 139 0.59 10.75 -12.98
C SER A 139 0.68 10.65 -11.47
N THR A 140 -0.23 11.32 -10.74
CA THR A 140 -0.31 11.26 -9.27
C THR A 140 -0.56 9.84 -8.77
N MET A 141 -1.45 9.08 -9.41
CA MET A 141 -1.71 7.69 -9.02
C MET A 141 -0.53 6.77 -9.35
N GLN A 142 0.09 6.92 -10.52
CA GLN A 142 1.29 6.16 -10.87
C GLN A 142 2.40 6.39 -9.85
N GLN A 143 2.59 7.63 -9.42
CA GLN A 143 3.59 7.99 -8.42
C GLN A 143 3.30 7.36 -7.05
N VAL A 144 2.05 7.36 -6.60
CA VAL A 144 1.64 6.68 -5.37
C VAL A 144 1.99 5.19 -5.40
N PHE A 145 1.71 4.51 -6.51
CA PHE A 145 1.99 3.07 -6.63
C PHE A 145 3.47 2.77 -6.87
N ASN A 146 4.21 3.64 -7.52
CA ASN A 146 5.67 3.54 -7.60
C ASN A 146 6.30 3.75 -6.22
N ALA A 147 5.84 4.73 -5.45
CA ALA A 147 6.25 4.93 -4.05
C ALA A 147 5.90 3.71 -3.19
N ARG A 148 4.68 3.14 -3.33
CA ARG A 148 4.28 1.92 -2.64
C ARG A 148 5.20 0.74 -2.97
N SER A 149 5.60 0.59 -4.22
CA SER A 149 6.56 -0.42 -4.65
C SER A 149 7.95 -0.21 -4.02
N ASN A 150 8.40 1.05 -3.95
CA ASN A 150 9.65 1.43 -3.29
C ASN A 150 9.61 1.15 -1.79
N VAL A 151 8.53 1.51 -1.10
CA VAL A 151 8.29 1.23 0.33
C VAL A 151 8.35 -0.28 0.60
N LEU A 152 7.66 -1.10 -0.20
CA LEU A 152 7.69 -2.56 -0.07
C LEU A 152 9.09 -3.14 -0.30
N LYS A 153 9.82 -2.63 -1.29
CA LYS A 153 11.22 -3.02 -1.54
C LYS A 153 12.10 -2.70 -0.33
N SER A 154 11.99 -1.50 0.22
CA SER A 154 12.76 -1.07 1.39
C SER A 154 12.47 -1.93 2.63
N ILE A 155 11.20 -2.25 2.89
CA ILE A 155 10.79 -3.10 4.02
C ILE A 155 11.30 -4.54 3.87
N ARG A 156 11.17 -5.14 2.67
CA ARG A 156 11.74 -6.49 2.41
C ARG A 156 13.24 -6.50 2.60
N GLN A 157 13.93 -5.48 2.07
CA GLN A 157 15.39 -5.37 2.22
C GLN A 157 15.79 -5.33 3.70
N TYR A 158 15.06 -4.53 4.51
CA TYR A 158 15.30 -4.50 5.95
C TYR A 158 15.22 -5.90 6.58
N PHE A 159 14.18 -6.66 6.28
CA PHE A 159 14.00 -7.99 6.85
C PHE A 159 15.09 -8.96 6.42
N TYR A 160 15.47 -8.98 5.13
CA TYR A 160 16.56 -9.83 4.64
C TYR A 160 17.90 -9.46 5.25
N ASP A 161 18.21 -8.17 5.38
CA ASP A 161 19.46 -7.69 6.01
C ASP A 161 19.56 -8.05 7.50
N HIS A 162 18.41 -8.34 8.14
CA HIS A 162 18.33 -8.73 9.55
C HIS A 162 18.03 -10.22 9.77
N ASN A 163 18.26 -11.04 8.73
CA ASN A 163 18.12 -12.50 8.76
C ASN A 163 16.69 -12.99 9.08
N PHE A 164 15.66 -12.28 8.62
CA PHE A 164 14.30 -12.78 8.65
C PHE A 164 14.03 -13.68 7.44
N THR A 165 13.27 -14.73 7.64
CA THR A 165 12.75 -15.61 6.58
C THR A 165 11.39 -15.12 6.12
N GLU A 166 11.23 -14.82 4.82
CA GLU A 166 9.91 -14.54 4.24
C GLU A 166 9.09 -15.83 4.17
N ILE A 167 7.89 -15.81 4.75
CA ILE A 167 6.98 -16.95 4.82
C ILE A 167 5.70 -16.66 4.06
N ASN A 168 4.96 -17.72 3.73
CA ASN A 168 3.63 -17.63 3.14
C ASN A 168 2.68 -18.55 3.91
N THR A 169 1.71 -17.99 4.62
CA THR A 169 0.76 -18.72 5.42
C THR A 169 -0.58 -18.90 4.71
N PRO A 170 -1.36 -19.94 5.05
CA PRO A 170 -2.70 -20.14 4.49
C PRO A 170 -3.61 -18.94 4.71
N LYS A 171 -4.38 -18.56 3.70
CA LYS A 171 -5.42 -17.51 3.79
C LYS A 171 -6.84 -18.10 3.91
N MET A 172 -6.99 -19.40 3.76
CA MET A 172 -8.20 -20.15 4.14
C MET A 172 -7.94 -20.84 5.47
N ILE A 173 -8.72 -20.50 6.48
CA ILE A 173 -8.52 -20.93 7.87
C ILE A 173 -9.78 -21.57 8.43
N ALA A 174 -9.61 -22.47 9.38
CA ALA A 174 -10.72 -23.19 10.00
C ALA A 174 -11.37 -22.42 11.17
N THR A 175 -10.63 -21.46 11.78
CA THR A 175 -11.08 -20.74 12.99
C THR A 175 -10.58 -19.30 12.99
N ALA A 176 -11.29 -18.41 13.68
CA ALA A 176 -10.87 -17.02 13.88
C ALA A 176 -9.53 -16.93 14.61
N THR A 177 -8.61 -16.08 14.13
CA THR A 177 -7.32 -15.84 14.79
C THR A 177 -7.38 -14.73 15.83
N GLU A 178 -8.29 -13.79 15.66
CA GLU A 178 -8.41 -12.58 16.51
C GLU A 178 -9.60 -12.64 17.48
N GLY A 179 -10.27 -13.79 17.57
CA GLY A 179 -11.40 -14.00 18.50
C GLY A 179 -12.66 -13.21 18.17
N GLY A 180 -12.80 -12.70 16.95
CA GLY A 180 -13.83 -11.76 16.58
C GLY A 180 -14.87 -12.27 15.59
N ALA A 181 -16.02 -11.58 15.57
CA ALA A 181 -17.17 -11.85 14.71
C ALA A 181 -17.00 -11.36 13.25
N ALA A 182 -15.88 -10.72 12.91
CA ALA A 182 -15.68 -10.05 11.63
C ALA A 182 -14.93 -10.94 10.61
N LEU A 183 -15.45 -12.14 10.37
CA LEU A 183 -14.91 -13.11 9.41
C LEU A 183 -15.74 -13.13 8.13
N PHE A 184 -15.09 -13.30 6.99
CA PHE A 184 -15.74 -13.70 5.74
C PHE A 184 -15.82 -15.23 5.69
N PRO A 185 -17.00 -15.86 5.78
CA PRO A 185 -17.15 -17.30 5.64
C PRO A 185 -17.00 -17.68 4.16
N ILE A 186 -16.39 -18.84 3.92
CA ILE A 186 -16.24 -19.44 2.60
C ILE A 186 -16.58 -20.92 2.66
N PHE A 187 -16.97 -21.50 1.52
CA PHE A 187 -17.11 -22.95 1.39
C PHE A 187 -15.75 -23.55 1.01
N TYR A 188 -15.26 -24.44 1.86
CA TYR A 188 -14.08 -25.25 1.60
C TYR A 188 -14.51 -26.71 1.39
N TYR A 189 -14.76 -27.08 0.14
CA TYR A 189 -15.42 -28.34 -0.24
C TYR A 189 -16.81 -28.46 0.46
N ASN A 190 -16.97 -29.38 1.41
CA ASN A 190 -18.18 -29.60 2.18
C ASN A 190 -18.12 -29.02 3.62
N LYS A 191 -17.15 -28.19 3.90
CA LYS A 191 -16.93 -27.57 5.23
C LYS A 191 -16.97 -26.06 5.13
N GLU A 192 -17.35 -25.41 6.21
CA GLU A 192 -17.17 -23.99 6.38
C GLU A 192 -15.70 -23.68 6.71
N ALA A 193 -15.18 -22.65 6.10
CA ALA A 193 -13.89 -22.06 6.39
C ALA A 193 -14.01 -20.54 6.35
N PHE A 194 -12.94 -19.83 6.62
CA PHE A 194 -12.94 -18.37 6.67
C PHE A 194 -11.72 -17.81 5.96
N LEU A 195 -11.82 -16.57 5.47
CA LEU A 195 -10.68 -15.82 5.02
C LEU A 195 -9.89 -15.29 6.23
N ALA A 196 -8.57 -15.37 6.18
CA ALA A 196 -7.68 -15.07 7.31
C ALA A 196 -7.67 -13.57 7.64
N GLN A 197 -7.85 -13.22 8.92
CA GLN A 197 -7.73 -11.86 9.44
C GLN A 197 -6.26 -11.45 9.67
N SER A 198 -5.38 -12.42 9.93
CA SER A 198 -3.94 -12.27 10.10
C SER A 198 -3.24 -13.63 10.02
N PRO A 199 -1.92 -13.68 9.84
CA PRO A 199 -1.14 -14.92 9.93
C PRO A 199 -0.75 -15.29 11.38
N GLN A 200 -1.35 -14.70 12.42
CA GLN A 200 -0.85 -14.68 13.78
C GLN A 200 -0.45 -16.06 14.31
N LEU A 201 -1.36 -17.03 14.25
CA LEU A 201 -1.10 -18.36 14.83
C LEU A 201 0.00 -19.13 14.08
N TYR A 202 0.20 -18.86 12.79
CA TYR A 202 1.24 -19.49 11.99
C TYR A 202 2.62 -18.85 12.23
N LYS A 203 2.70 -17.51 12.27
CA LYS A 203 3.97 -16.83 12.49
C LYS A 203 4.54 -17.12 13.89
N GLU A 204 3.69 -17.25 14.93
CA GLU A 204 4.11 -17.73 16.25
C GLU A 204 4.73 -19.13 16.18
N GLN A 205 4.05 -20.10 15.55
CA GLN A 205 4.56 -21.47 15.40
C GLN A 205 5.88 -21.52 14.65
N LEU A 206 6.03 -20.68 13.62
CA LEU A 206 7.23 -20.68 12.77
C LEU A 206 8.47 -20.10 13.46
N THR A 207 8.31 -19.34 14.58
CA THR A 207 9.45 -18.94 15.41
C THR A 207 10.20 -20.12 16.03
N MET A 208 9.52 -21.26 16.22
CA MET A 208 10.16 -22.49 16.74
C MET A 208 11.19 -23.09 15.79
N SER A 209 11.09 -22.77 14.50
CA SER A 209 11.97 -23.36 13.47
C SER A 209 12.88 -22.34 12.80
N PHE A 210 12.41 -21.10 12.62
CA PHE A 210 13.12 -20.06 11.88
C PHE A 210 13.56 -18.88 12.75
N GLU A 211 13.11 -18.81 14.00
CA GLU A 211 13.34 -17.72 14.97
C GLU A 211 12.84 -16.35 14.53
N LYS A 212 13.05 -15.96 13.27
CA LYS A 212 12.68 -14.66 12.69
C LYS A 212 11.95 -14.86 11.38
N VAL A 213 10.69 -14.51 11.36
CA VAL A 213 9.83 -14.66 10.19
C VAL A 213 9.08 -13.37 9.86
N PHE A 214 8.82 -13.15 8.58
CA PHE A 214 7.93 -12.09 8.14
C PHE A 214 7.08 -12.52 6.95
N GLU A 215 5.91 -11.91 6.81
CA GLU A 215 5.00 -12.10 5.70
C GLU A 215 4.43 -10.76 5.23
N ILE A 216 4.36 -10.54 3.92
CA ILE A 216 3.63 -9.42 3.32
C ILE A 216 2.51 -10.01 2.48
N ALA A 217 1.28 -9.98 2.99
CA ALA A 217 0.19 -10.73 2.40
C ALA A 217 -1.19 -10.08 2.65
N PRO A 218 -2.21 -10.43 1.85
CA PRO A 218 -3.57 -9.96 2.08
C PRO A 218 -4.15 -10.52 3.38
N ILE A 219 -4.90 -9.66 4.06
CA ILE A 219 -5.77 -9.97 5.21
C ILE A 219 -7.18 -9.52 4.91
N PHE A 220 -8.15 -10.15 5.58
CA PHE A 220 -9.58 -9.95 5.31
C PHE A 220 -10.33 -9.64 6.60
N ARG A 221 -11.05 -8.53 6.61
CA ARG A 221 -11.83 -8.08 7.76
C ARG A 221 -13.24 -7.70 7.33
N ALA A 222 -14.25 -8.35 7.94
CA ALA A 222 -15.65 -8.16 7.59
C ALA A 222 -16.35 -7.09 8.47
N GLU A 223 -15.60 -6.20 9.12
CA GLU A 223 -16.18 -5.09 9.87
C GLU A 223 -16.96 -4.16 8.93
N PRO A 224 -18.22 -3.82 9.25
CA PRO A 224 -19.07 -2.98 8.40
C PRO A 224 -18.74 -1.48 8.54
N SER A 225 -17.46 -1.14 8.36
CA SER A 225 -16.95 0.23 8.53
C SER A 225 -16.90 1.00 7.21
N ARG A 226 -17.70 2.09 7.09
CA ARG A 226 -17.76 2.97 5.92
C ARG A 226 -16.93 4.23 6.11
N THR A 227 -15.66 4.10 6.36
CA THR A 227 -14.76 5.24 6.51
C THR A 227 -13.71 5.28 5.43
N ASN A 228 -12.99 6.39 5.31
CA ASN A 228 -11.85 6.53 4.42
C ASN A 228 -10.56 5.86 4.94
N ARG A 229 -10.64 5.08 6.04
CA ARG A 229 -9.51 4.44 6.73
C ARG A 229 -9.65 2.92 6.86
N HIS A 230 -10.71 2.32 6.31
CA HIS A 230 -11.00 0.89 6.41
C HIS A 230 -11.21 0.25 5.04
N LEU A 231 -10.71 -0.96 4.91
CA LEU A 231 -10.90 -1.86 3.78
C LEU A 231 -11.27 -3.24 4.29
N SER A 232 -12.04 -3.98 3.50
CA SER A 232 -12.37 -5.39 3.79
C SER A 232 -11.23 -6.34 3.38
N GLU A 233 -10.40 -5.94 2.41
CA GLU A 233 -9.17 -6.61 2.01
C GLU A 233 -8.03 -5.59 2.01
N ALA A 234 -6.97 -5.87 2.77
CA ALA A 234 -5.81 -5.01 2.91
C ALA A 234 -4.53 -5.84 2.94
N ILE A 235 -3.36 -5.21 2.76
CA ILE A 235 -2.07 -5.88 2.89
C ILE A 235 -1.51 -5.63 4.30
N SER A 236 -1.20 -6.70 5.00
CA SER A 236 -0.48 -6.66 6.26
C SER A 236 0.99 -7.02 6.06
N ILE A 237 1.86 -6.29 6.74
CA ILE A 237 3.28 -6.58 6.91
C ILE A 237 3.40 -7.15 8.31
N ASP A 238 3.46 -8.47 8.42
CA ASP A 238 3.53 -9.20 9.68
C ASP A 238 4.95 -9.70 9.92
N PHE A 239 5.44 -9.61 11.14
CA PHE A 239 6.66 -10.28 11.53
C PHE A 239 6.62 -10.75 12.98
N GLU A 240 7.43 -11.76 13.28
CA GLU A 240 7.54 -12.37 14.59
C GLU A 240 9.00 -12.78 14.83
N GLU A 241 9.51 -12.58 16.05
CA GLU A 241 10.88 -12.84 16.42
C GLU A 241 10.94 -13.57 17.78
N ALA A 242 11.71 -14.66 17.85
CA ALA A 242 11.97 -15.42 19.07
C ALA A 242 13.00 -14.70 19.97
N TYR A 243 12.90 -14.96 21.30
CA TYR A 243 13.82 -14.48 22.33
C TYR A 243 13.87 -12.96 22.49
N VAL A 244 12.77 -12.28 22.16
CA VAL A 244 12.58 -10.82 22.31
C VAL A 244 11.24 -10.52 22.98
N ASP A 245 11.09 -9.28 23.44
CA ASP A 245 9.84 -8.72 23.97
C ASP A 245 9.27 -7.60 23.09
N TYR A 246 8.14 -7.02 23.49
CA TYR A 246 7.45 -5.95 22.77
C TYR A 246 8.28 -4.66 22.65
N ASN A 247 9.20 -4.40 23.61
CA ASN A 247 10.08 -3.22 23.51
C ASN A 247 11.11 -3.39 22.38
N ASP A 248 11.61 -4.61 22.15
CA ASP A 248 12.52 -4.89 21.06
C ASP A 248 11.81 -4.78 19.70
N ILE A 249 10.55 -5.21 19.63
CA ILE A 249 9.71 -5.05 18.44
C ILE A 249 9.47 -3.57 18.13
N MET A 250 9.16 -2.73 19.12
CA MET A 250 9.04 -1.27 18.94
C MET A 250 10.31 -0.65 18.36
N LYS A 251 11.50 -1.02 18.87
CA LYS A 251 12.79 -0.58 18.32
C LYS A 251 13.00 -1.03 16.89
N ARG A 252 12.54 -2.24 16.55
CA ARG A 252 12.63 -2.78 15.20
C ARG A 252 11.71 -2.01 14.24
N ILE A 253 10.47 -1.75 14.63
CA ILE A 253 9.54 -0.93 13.86
C ILE A 253 10.12 0.47 13.60
N GLU A 254 10.70 1.11 14.63
CA GLU A 254 11.33 2.42 14.47
C GLU A 254 12.41 2.41 13.37
N LYS A 255 13.26 1.36 13.34
CA LYS A 255 14.28 1.22 12.30
C LYS A 255 13.66 1.00 10.91
N ILE A 256 12.62 0.15 10.82
CA ILE A 256 11.89 -0.07 9.56
C ILE A 256 11.31 1.23 9.04
N ILE A 257 10.63 2.00 9.88
CA ILE A 257 10.00 3.28 9.49
C ILE A 257 11.06 4.28 9.04
N LYS A 258 12.17 4.44 9.79
CA LYS A 258 13.27 5.35 9.41
C LYS A 258 13.89 4.98 8.06
N GLN A 259 14.21 3.70 7.83
CA GLN A 259 14.73 3.22 6.56
C GLN A 259 13.75 3.47 5.41
N THR A 260 12.45 3.21 5.65
CA THR A 260 11.41 3.41 4.66
C THR A 260 11.24 4.88 4.29
N ILE A 261 11.28 5.79 5.29
CA ILE A 261 11.26 7.24 5.07
C ILE A 261 12.46 7.68 4.23
N SER A 262 13.67 7.25 4.58
CA SER A 262 14.89 7.59 3.83
C SER A 262 14.82 7.11 2.38
N SER A 263 14.32 5.89 2.16
CA SER A 263 14.12 5.34 0.80
C SER A 263 13.07 6.11 0.01
N LEU A 264 12.01 6.58 0.67
CA LEU A 264 10.96 7.37 0.02
C LEU A 264 11.44 8.80 -0.28
N GLU A 265 12.25 9.41 0.59
CA GLU A 265 12.88 10.72 0.33
C GLU A 265 13.83 10.65 -0.88
N GLU A 266 14.62 9.57 -1.01
CA GLU A 266 15.47 9.33 -2.18
C GLU A 266 14.64 9.18 -3.44
N PHE A 267 13.60 8.34 -3.40
CA PHE A 267 12.65 8.17 -4.49
C PHE A 267 12.02 9.51 -4.93
N THR A 268 11.63 10.36 -3.99
CA THR A 268 11.03 11.68 -4.27
C THR A 268 12.03 12.63 -4.91
N ARG A 269 13.31 12.60 -4.48
CA ARG A 269 14.39 13.41 -5.12
C ARG A 269 14.67 13.01 -6.56
N GLU A 270 14.62 11.71 -6.85
CA GLU A 270 14.83 11.19 -8.21
C GLU A 270 13.63 11.42 -9.13
N ASN A 271 12.43 11.60 -8.57
CA ASN A 271 11.17 11.79 -9.28
C ASN A 271 10.57 13.16 -8.94
N THR A 272 11.12 14.21 -9.53
CA THR A 272 10.79 15.63 -9.24
C THR A 272 9.34 16.02 -9.50
N ASP A 273 8.57 15.19 -10.22
CA ASP A 273 7.14 15.39 -10.46
C ASP A 273 6.27 14.96 -9.28
N VAL A 274 6.88 14.46 -8.19
CA VAL A 274 6.20 13.94 -7.00
C VAL A 274 6.38 14.89 -5.83
N GLU A 275 5.28 15.35 -5.27
CA GLU A 275 5.26 16.10 -4.01
C GLU A 275 4.55 15.26 -2.94
N PHE A 276 5.26 14.34 -2.29
CA PHE A 276 4.78 13.72 -1.06
C PHE A 276 5.26 14.54 0.14
N ASN A 277 4.35 14.75 1.07
CA ASN A 277 4.72 15.33 2.36
C ASN A 277 5.28 14.22 3.28
N VAL A 278 6.50 13.77 2.95
CA VAL A 278 7.16 12.69 3.68
C VAL A 278 7.43 13.13 5.13
N PRO A 279 6.93 12.40 6.13
CA PRO A 279 7.13 12.75 7.54
C PRO A 279 8.60 12.62 7.92
N LYS A 280 9.05 13.46 8.86
CA LYS A 280 10.42 13.44 9.38
C LYS A 280 10.45 12.81 10.77
N ILE A 281 11.43 11.95 11.01
CA ILE A 281 11.77 11.44 12.34
C ILE A 281 13.21 11.86 12.63
N THR A 282 13.38 12.82 13.54
CA THR A 282 14.71 13.37 13.88
C THR A 282 15.44 12.51 14.90
N ASP A 283 14.70 12.00 15.89
CA ASP A 283 15.23 11.22 17.00
C ASP A 283 14.53 9.86 17.14
N THR A 284 14.21 9.44 18.35
CA THR A 284 13.40 8.27 18.65
C THR A 284 11.91 8.57 18.50
N ILE A 285 11.12 7.55 18.13
CA ILE A 285 9.66 7.66 18.13
C ILE A 285 9.18 7.77 19.60
N PRO A 286 8.46 8.83 19.98
CA PRO A 286 7.93 8.99 21.33
C PRO A 286 7.08 7.79 21.78
N GLN A 287 7.16 7.47 23.08
CA GLN A 287 6.38 6.39 23.68
C GLN A 287 5.52 6.97 24.82
N TYR A 288 4.25 6.63 24.83
CA TYR A 288 3.31 6.97 25.89
C TYR A 288 2.67 5.68 26.41
N THR A 289 2.44 5.59 27.71
CA THR A 289 1.60 4.51 28.24
C THR A 289 0.13 4.80 27.96
N TYR A 290 -0.69 3.75 27.90
CA TYR A 290 -2.14 3.93 27.84
C TYR A 290 -2.66 4.83 28.97
N SER A 291 -2.12 4.69 30.19
CA SER A 291 -2.50 5.51 31.35
C SER A 291 -2.20 6.99 31.13
N ASP A 292 -1.00 7.32 30.63
CA ASP A 292 -0.61 8.72 30.36
C ASP A 292 -1.57 9.38 29.36
N LEU A 293 -1.96 8.65 28.32
CA LEU A 293 -2.88 9.18 27.32
C LEU A 293 -4.32 9.27 27.84
N LEU A 294 -4.76 8.29 28.63
CA LEU A 294 -6.07 8.33 29.26
C LEU A 294 -6.21 9.57 30.18
N GLU A 295 -5.20 9.86 31.00
CA GLU A 295 -5.18 11.05 31.85
C GLU A 295 -5.25 12.35 31.04
N LYS A 296 -4.47 12.46 29.94
CA LYS A 296 -4.53 13.59 29.02
C LYS A 296 -5.90 13.76 28.37
N ILE A 297 -6.51 12.66 27.93
CA ILE A 297 -7.86 12.65 27.35
C ILE A 297 -8.91 13.08 28.38
N GLN A 298 -8.84 12.58 29.61
CA GLN A 298 -9.74 12.98 30.69
C GLN A 298 -9.60 14.48 31.03
N ALA A 299 -8.39 15.01 30.98
CA ALA A 299 -8.14 16.44 31.20
C ALA A 299 -8.81 17.35 30.13
N THR A 300 -9.19 16.80 28.96
CA THR A 300 -9.99 17.52 27.95
C THR A 300 -11.50 17.53 28.26
N GLY A 301 -11.93 16.93 29.38
CA GLY A 301 -13.33 16.77 29.76
C GLY A 301 -14.03 15.55 29.17
N ALA A 302 -13.29 14.63 28.53
CA ALA A 302 -13.84 13.39 28.00
C ALA A 302 -14.16 12.40 29.15
N LYS A 303 -15.28 11.71 29.03
CA LYS A 303 -15.73 10.67 30.01
C LYS A 303 -15.17 9.29 29.66
N SER A 304 -13.86 9.17 29.49
CA SER A 304 -13.21 7.88 29.24
C SER A 304 -12.78 7.24 30.55
N GLN A 305 -12.90 5.90 30.63
CA GLN A 305 -12.54 5.09 31.77
C GLN A 305 -11.42 4.11 31.43
N TRP A 306 -10.78 3.56 32.44
CA TRP A 306 -9.81 2.49 32.24
C TRP A 306 -10.42 1.30 31.52
N GLY A 307 -9.77 0.86 30.44
CA GLY A 307 -10.24 -0.25 29.62
C GLY A 307 -11.03 0.18 28.39
N ASP A 308 -11.39 1.45 28.28
CA ASP A 308 -12.01 1.98 27.05
C ASP A 308 -11.00 2.05 25.90
N ASP A 309 -11.50 2.00 24.68
CA ASP A 309 -10.68 2.29 23.50
C ASP A 309 -10.34 3.78 23.43
N LEU A 310 -9.19 4.09 22.84
CA LEU A 310 -8.75 5.48 22.60
C LEU A 310 -9.18 5.91 21.19
N TYR A 311 -10.34 6.56 21.10
CA TYR A 311 -10.91 6.93 19.80
C TYR A 311 -10.15 8.07 19.12
N PRO A 312 -10.06 8.07 17.76
CA PRO A 312 -9.38 9.11 16.99
C PRO A 312 -9.76 10.53 17.38
N ALA A 313 -11.05 10.80 17.61
CA ALA A 313 -11.54 12.12 18.02
C ALA A 313 -10.98 12.58 19.39
N GLN A 314 -10.62 11.67 20.28
CA GLN A 314 -10.02 11.96 21.58
C GLN A 314 -8.51 12.19 21.44
N LEU A 315 -7.83 11.36 20.65
CA LEU A 315 -6.41 11.51 20.34
C LEU A 315 -6.13 12.85 19.64
N ASN A 316 -6.99 13.26 18.71
CA ASN A 316 -6.88 14.58 18.07
C ASN A 316 -6.97 15.74 19.06
N LYS A 317 -7.79 15.63 20.11
CA LYS A 317 -7.93 16.70 21.12
C LYS A 317 -6.68 16.89 21.97
N ILE A 318 -5.88 15.85 22.19
CA ILE A 318 -4.63 15.96 22.95
C ILE A 318 -3.44 16.44 22.10
N GLY A 319 -3.64 16.62 20.77
CA GLY A 319 -2.72 17.32 19.87
C GLY A 319 -1.39 16.60 19.60
N ILE A 320 -1.31 15.28 19.78
CA ILE A 320 -0.09 14.53 19.44
C ILE A 320 -0.08 14.33 17.92
N THR A 321 1.01 14.78 17.28
CA THR A 321 1.21 14.67 15.83
C THR A 321 2.40 13.79 15.50
N GLY A 322 2.49 13.33 14.24
CA GLY A 322 3.58 12.45 13.80
C GLY A 322 3.49 11.03 14.37
N PHE A 323 4.61 10.31 14.33
CA PHE A 323 4.70 8.93 14.84
C PHE A 323 4.87 8.92 16.36
N TYR A 324 4.13 8.03 17.04
CA TYR A 324 4.31 7.70 18.44
C TYR A 324 3.78 6.31 18.76
N PHE A 325 4.28 5.72 19.85
CA PHE A 325 3.78 4.46 20.37
C PHE A 325 2.83 4.70 21.56
N ILE A 326 1.77 3.91 21.62
CA ILE A 326 0.95 3.72 22.80
C ILE A 326 1.26 2.31 23.31
N LYS A 327 1.72 2.19 24.55
CA LYS A 327 2.09 0.90 25.14
C LYS A 327 1.36 0.63 26.46
N ASP A 328 1.52 -0.59 26.96
CA ASP A 328 0.97 -1.03 28.24
C ASP A 328 -0.57 -0.92 28.29
N TRP A 329 -1.21 -1.43 27.24
CA TRP A 329 -2.65 -1.42 27.12
C TRP A 329 -3.34 -2.29 28.17
N PRO A 330 -4.61 -1.99 28.55
CA PRO A 330 -5.41 -2.87 29.38
C PRO A 330 -5.53 -4.27 28.77
N VAL A 331 -5.53 -5.29 29.63
CA VAL A 331 -5.59 -6.71 29.23
C VAL A 331 -6.91 -7.06 28.51
N GLY A 332 -8.02 -6.40 28.89
CA GLY A 332 -9.37 -6.72 28.41
C GLY A 332 -9.53 -6.68 26.88
N PRO A 333 -9.25 -5.55 26.21
CA PRO A 333 -9.46 -5.42 24.76
C PRO A 333 -8.46 -6.22 23.92
N LYS A 334 -7.25 -6.54 24.43
CA LYS A 334 -6.21 -7.21 23.62
C LYS A 334 -6.51 -8.71 23.38
N PRO A 335 -6.07 -9.27 22.23
CA PRO A 335 -6.29 -10.68 21.88
C PRO A 335 -5.78 -11.69 22.93
N PHE A 336 -6.21 -12.94 22.82
CA PHE A 336 -5.93 -13.99 23.79
C PHE A 336 -4.45 -14.38 23.89
N TYR A 337 -3.69 -14.24 22.80
CA TYR A 337 -2.27 -14.59 22.71
C TYR A 337 -1.33 -13.53 23.30
N VAL A 338 -1.87 -12.37 23.70
CA VAL A 338 -1.08 -11.27 24.24
C VAL A 338 -0.72 -11.52 25.70
N LYS A 339 0.57 -11.40 26.02
CA LYS A 339 1.11 -11.62 27.37
C LYS A 339 0.65 -10.55 28.34
N VAL A 340 0.30 -10.97 29.53
CA VAL A 340 -0.02 -10.08 30.65
C VAL A 340 1.28 -9.68 31.35
N SER A 341 1.41 -8.43 31.75
CA SER A 341 2.58 -7.95 32.50
C SER A 341 2.67 -8.65 33.86
N LYS A 342 3.88 -9.09 34.22
CA LYS A 342 4.13 -9.71 35.52
C LYS A 342 4.00 -8.73 36.67
N ASP A 343 4.35 -7.47 36.42
CA ASP A 343 4.34 -6.44 37.47
C ASP A 343 2.94 -5.85 37.73
N ASN A 344 2.09 -5.87 36.70
CA ASN A 344 0.72 -5.39 36.83
C ASN A 344 -0.27 -6.24 35.99
N PRO A 345 -1.08 -7.09 36.62
CA PRO A 345 -2.00 -7.98 35.91
C PRO A 345 -3.16 -7.28 35.18
N LYS A 346 -3.30 -5.95 35.33
CA LYS A 346 -4.30 -5.17 34.59
C LYS A 346 -3.80 -4.72 33.22
N ILE A 347 -2.48 -4.72 32.99
CA ILE A 347 -1.88 -4.30 31.73
C ILE A 347 -1.25 -5.46 30.96
N SER A 348 -1.16 -5.30 29.67
CA SER A 348 -0.56 -6.26 28.77
C SER A 348 0.75 -5.74 28.20
N GLU A 349 1.69 -6.62 27.89
CA GLU A 349 2.92 -6.31 27.18
C GLU A 349 2.61 -6.10 25.69
N SER A 350 1.92 -4.99 25.39
CA SER A 350 1.48 -4.66 24.02
C SER A 350 1.65 -3.18 23.69
N PHE A 351 1.67 -2.90 22.41
CA PHE A 351 1.78 -1.54 21.89
C PHE A 351 0.99 -1.38 20.59
N ASP A 352 0.66 -0.14 20.28
CA ASP A 352 0.21 0.28 18.94
C ASP A 352 1.10 1.42 18.44
N LEU A 353 1.48 1.40 17.15
CA LEU A 353 2.14 2.50 16.47
C LEU A 353 1.08 3.40 15.85
N MET A 354 1.13 4.66 16.18
CA MET A 354 0.22 5.69 15.69
C MET A 354 0.93 6.69 14.77
N TYR A 355 0.18 7.29 13.86
CA TYR A 355 0.55 8.52 13.16
C TYR A 355 -0.60 9.51 13.29
N GLY A 356 -0.44 10.53 14.15
CA GLY A 356 -1.58 11.34 14.58
C GLY A 356 -2.67 10.47 15.22
N ASP A 357 -3.86 10.47 14.65
CA ASP A 357 -4.99 9.65 15.10
C ASP A 357 -5.19 8.34 14.31
N LEU A 358 -4.21 7.98 13.46
CA LEU A 358 -4.25 6.79 12.62
C LEU A 358 -3.37 5.68 13.21
N GLU A 359 -3.99 4.56 13.59
CA GLU A 359 -3.26 3.34 13.97
C GLU A 359 -2.65 2.66 12.74
N LEU A 360 -1.34 2.46 12.76
CA LEU A 360 -0.56 1.83 11.68
C LEU A 360 -0.21 0.38 11.98
N SER A 361 0.06 0.06 13.26
CA SER A 361 0.55 -1.25 13.67
C SER A 361 0.09 -1.57 15.08
N SER A 362 -0.17 -2.85 15.34
CA SER A 362 -0.36 -3.39 16.69
C SER A 362 0.57 -4.59 16.91
N GLY A 363 1.16 -4.67 18.10
CA GLY A 363 2.10 -5.72 18.45
C GLY A 363 2.15 -6.01 19.94
N SER A 364 2.81 -7.13 20.30
CA SER A 364 2.94 -7.54 21.70
C SER A 364 4.00 -8.61 21.91
N THR A 365 4.42 -8.79 23.15
CA THR A 365 4.97 -10.06 23.63
C THR A 365 3.86 -11.11 23.63
N ARG A 366 4.20 -12.35 23.26
CA ARG A 366 3.23 -13.46 23.18
C ARG A 366 3.32 -14.35 24.41
N ILE A 367 2.27 -15.09 24.65
CA ILE A 367 2.24 -16.11 25.71
C ILE A 367 2.97 -17.34 25.17
N GLU A 368 4.03 -17.76 25.83
CA GLU A 368 4.82 -18.94 25.47
C GLU A 368 4.43 -20.21 26.25
N LYS A 369 3.56 -20.10 27.27
CA LYS A 369 3.13 -21.23 28.07
C LYS A 369 1.72 -21.67 27.71
N LYS A 370 1.55 -22.94 27.38
CA LYS A 370 0.26 -23.52 27.00
C LYS A 370 -0.85 -23.27 28.02
N SER A 371 -0.57 -23.50 29.33
CA SER A 371 -1.56 -23.29 30.39
C SER A 371 -2.05 -21.86 30.50
N GLU A 372 -1.13 -20.87 30.38
CA GLU A 372 -1.47 -19.46 30.41
C GLU A 372 -2.33 -19.10 29.18
N LEU A 373 -2.01 -19.65 27.99
CA LEU A 373 -2.74 -19.44 26.75
C LEU A 373 -4.17 -20.01 26.83
N GLU A 374 -4.31 -21.25 27.32
CA GLU A 374 -5.61 -21.88 27.54
C GLU A 374 -6.48 -21.08 28.52
N ASP A 375 -5.89 -20.59 29.62
CA ASP A 375 -6.62 -19.79 30.61
C ASP A 375 -7.07 -18.44 30.01
N ARG A 376 -6.24 -17.81 29.18
CA ARG A 376 -6.62 -16.60 28.45
C ARG A 376 -7.78 -16.85 27.48
N MET A 377 -7.75 -17.95 26.74
CA MET A 377 -8.85 -18.35 25.84
C MET A 377 -10.15 -18.57 26.64
N LYS A 378 -10.10 -19.31 27.73
CA LYS A 378 -11.28 -19.55 28.62
C LYS A 378 -11.84 -18.23 29.15
N ASN A 379 -10.98 -17.34 29.65
CA ASN A 379 -11.39 -16.03 30.17
C ASN A 379 -12.05 -15.13 29.12
N LYS A 380 -11.76 -15.35 27.85
CA LYS A 380 -12.41 -14.69 26.71
C LYS A 380 -13.63 -15.45 26.15
N GLY A 381 -14.04 -16.53 26.79
CA GLY A 381 -15.19 -17.34 26.37
C GLY A 381 -14.97 -18.15 25.09
N MET A 382 -13.72 -18.39 24.73
CA MET A 382 -13.36 -19.12 23.52
C MET A 382 -13.42 -20.64 23.75
N LYS A 383 -13.76 -21.38 22.69
CA LYS A 383 -13.73 -22.86 22.71
C LYS A 383 -12.29 -23.33 22.45
N VAL A 384 -11.57 -23.71 23.49
CA VAL A 384 -10.16 -24.10 23.45
C VAL A 384 -9.91 -25.24 22.46
N ASP A 385 -10.81 -26.23 22.41
CA ASP A 385 -10.65 -27.40 21.52
C ASP A 385 -10.55 -27.05 20.03
N THR A 386 -11.12 -25.92 19.59
CA THR A 386 -11.03 -25.49 18.20
C THR A 386 -9.61 -25.02 17.82
N PHE A 387 -8.76 -24.76 18.80
CA PHE A 387 -7.36 -24.33 18.63
C PHE A 387 -6.36 -25.47 18.90
N GLY A 388 -6.82 -26.72 18.92
CA GLY A 388 -5.95 -27.89 19.21
C GLY A 388 -4.71 -27.96 18.33
N TYR A 389 -4.80 -27.61 17.05
CA TYR A 389 -3.67 -27.58 16.12
C TYR A 389 -2.62 -26.50 16.49
N HIS A 390 -3.02 -25.42 17.14
CA HIS A 390 -2.11 -24.37 17.61
C HIS A 390 -1.55 -24.73 18.99
N LEU A 391 -2.43 -25.09 19.94
CA LEU A 391 -2.03 -25.46 21.29
C LEU A 391 -1.12 -26.67 21.36
N GLY A 392 -1.27 -27.62 20.41
CA GLY A 392 -0.45 -28.83 20.36
C GLY A 392 1.04 -28.56 20.15
N VAL A 393 1.40 -27.45 19.49
CA VAL A 393 2.83 -27.13 19.28
C VAL A 393 3.53 -26.62 20.54
N PHE A 394 2.76 -26.10 21.52
CA PHE A 394 3.30 -25.64 22.80
C PHE A 394 3.87 -26.76 23.66
N ASP A 395 3.52 -28.01 23.38
CA ASP A 395 4.08 -29.19 24.05
C ASP A 395 5.54 -29.46 23.63
N TYR A 396 6.02 -28.79 22.56
CA TYR A 396 7.34 -29.00 21.97
C TYR A 396 8.33 -27.83 22.17
N GLY A 397 8.07 -26.95 23.11
CA GLY A 397 9.04 -25.93 23.55
C GLY A 397 8.99 -24.66 22.71
N VAL A 398 7.86 -23.97 22.70
CA VAL A 398 7.71 -22.63 22.11
C VAL A 398 8.63 -21.63 22.83
N PRO A 399 9.53 -20.92 22.14
CA PRO A 399 10.37 -19.91 22.76
C PRO A 399 9.58 -18.67 23.18
N PRO A 400 10.07 -17.85 24.14
CA PRO A 400 9.57 -16.49 24.30
C PRO A 400 9.67 -15.76 22.96
N HIS A 401 8.60 -15.07 22.54
CA HIS A 401 8.58 -14.41 21.24
C HIS A 401 7.66 -13.18 21.27
N ALA A 402 7.87 -12.29 20.31
CA ALA A 402 7.08 -11.08 20.13
C ALA A 402 7.02 -10.70 18.65
N GLY A 403 6.00 -9.95 18.29
CA GLY A 403 5.84 -9.48 16.93
C GLY A 403 4.71 -8.48 16.74
N CYS A 404 4.47 -8.13 15.51
CA CYS A 404 3.40 -7.18 15.15
C CYS A 404 2.86 -7.41 13.74
N GLY A 405 1.79 -6.68 13.41
CA GLY A 405 1.30 -6.47 12.07
C GLY A 405 1.24 -4.97 11.75
N ILE A 406 1.68 -4.57 10.56
CA ILE A 406 1.64 -3.19 10.06
C ILE A 406 0.72 -3.16 8.84
N GLY A 407 -0.31 -2.32 8.86
CA GLY A 407 -1.19 -2.12 7.71
C GLY A 407 -0.50 -1.28 6.63
N LEU A 408 -0.20 -1.89 5.47
CA LEU A 408 0.53 -1.22 4.39
C LEU A 408 -0.22 0.01 3.87
N GLU A 409 -1.53 -0.09 3.66
CA GLU A 409 -2.34 1.00 3.12
C GLU A 409 -2.34 2.20 4.08
N ARG A 410 -2.48 1.97 5.39
CA ARG A 410 -2.40 3.04 6.41
C ARG A 410 -0.99 3.61 6.52
N LEU A 411 0.04 2.77 6.40
CA LEU A 411 1.43 3.24 6.33
C LEU A 411 1.64 4.15 5.11
N MET A 412 1.10 3.77 3.94
CA MET A 412 1.15 4.63 2.74
C MET A 412 0.42 5.95 2.96
N MET A 413 -0.75 5.97 3.61
CA MET A 413 -1.42 7.24 3.98
C MET A 413 -0.50 8.13 4.82
N ALA A 414 0.12 7.59 5.86
CA ALA A 414 1.03 8.33 6.73
C ALA A 414 2.26 8.86 6.00
N LEU A 415 2.85 8.06 5.10
CA LEU A 415 4.08 8.41 4.38
C LEU A 415 3.88 9.38 3.22
N THR A 416 2.69 9.42 2.62
CA THR A 416 2.41 10.21 1.41
C THR A 416 1.43 11.36 1.63
N GLY A 417 0.75 11.40 2.79
CA GLY A 417 -0.31 12.38 3.07
C GLY A 417 -1.64 12.09 2.36
N ILE A 418 -1.82 10.91 1.78
CA ILE A 418 -3.10 10.52 1.15
C ILE A 418 -4.16 10.33 2.23
N GLU A 419 -5.30 11.00 2.08
CA GLU A 419 -6.38 11.00 3.07
C GLU A 419 -7.36 9.82 2.91
N ASN A 420 -7.45 9.22 1.72
CA ASN A 420 -8.37 8.12 1.46
C ASN A 420 -7.62 6.82 1.17
N ILE A 421 -7.80 5.84 2.02
CA ILE A 421 -7.14 4.53 1.93
C ILE A 421 -7.36 3.82 0.58
N ARG A 422 -8.49 4.09 -0.12
CA ARG A 422 -8.79 3.52 -1.43
C ARG A 422 -7.81 4.00 -2.51
N ASP A 423 -7.14 5.13 -2.31
CA ASP A 423 -6.11 5.63 -3.23
C ASP A 423 -4.74 4.98 -3.00
N THR A 424 -4.56 4.21 -1.93
CA THR A 424 -3.33 3.48 -1.62
C THR A 424 -3.33 2.01 -2.05
N THR A 425 -4.45 1.50 -2.57
CA THR A 425 -4.59 0.14 -3.13
C THR A 425 -5.06 0.17 -4.58
N PHE A 426 -4.65 -0.82 -5.38
CA PHE A 426 -4.99 -0.86 -6.82
C PHE A 426 -6.49 -1.00 -7.03
N TYR A 427 -7.11 -2.00 -6.42
CA TYR A 427 -8.53 -2.30 -6.50
C TYR A 427 -9.07 -2.49 -5.08
N PRO A 428 -9.65 -1.46 -4.46
CA PRO A 428 -10.13 -1.55 -3.10
C PRO A 428 -11.33 -2.48 -2.98
N ARG A 429 -11.36 -3.22 -1.86
CA ARG A 429 -12.52 -3.97 -1.40
C ARG A 429 -12.98 -3.36 -0.08
N ASP A 430 -14.23 -2.96 -0.04
CA ASP A 430 -14.88 -2.41 1.15
C ASP A 430 -16.33 -2.89 1.24
N VAL A 431 -17.09 -2.38 2.21
CA VAL A 431 -18.47 -2.81 2.47
C VAL A 431 -19.37 -2.66 1.24
N ASP A 432 -19.12 -1.67 0.41
CA ASP A 432 -19.97 -1.29 -0.72
C ASP A 432 -19.38 -1.71 -2.08
N ARG A 433 -18.11 -2.17 -2.12
CA ARG A 433 -17.40 -2.45 -3.37
C ARG A 433 -16.75 -3.82 -3.39
N LEU A 434 -17.27 -4.69 -4.27
CA LEU A 434 -16.69 -5.99 -4.62
C LEU A 434 -16.10 -6.01 -6.04
N THR A 435 -16.49 -5.07 -6.91
CA THR A 435 -16.03 -4.91 -8.30
C THR A 435 -15.78 -3.44 -8.62
N PRO A 436 -14.97 -3.12 -9.62
CA PRO A 436 -13.95 -3.91 -10.26
C PRO A 436 -12.83 -4.27 -9.36
#